data_1cbe7d96474ada9a0a6c4f2ce71d52a5
#
_entry.id   1cbe7d96474ada9a0a6c4f2ce71d52a5
#
_cell.length_a   1.000
_cell.length_b   1.000
_cell.length_c   1.000
_cell.angle_alpha   90.00
_cell.angle_beta   90.00
_cell.angle_gamma   90.00
#
_symmetry.space_group_name_H-M   'P 1'
#
loop_
_entity.id
_entity.type
_entity.pdbx_description
1 polymer ?
#
loop_
_entity_poly.entity_id
_entity_poly.type
_entity_poly.pdbx_seq_one_letter_code
_entity_poly.pdbx_strand_id
1 'polypeptide(L)'
;MSRMDLPNVDSRPASSHEAPRQRGPVWGPTTWPDDVSLPSLDDVWERAHVVQLPMNIRFRGIMQREVMLIDGPQGWSEWGAFLEYGPAESAMWLASALEMGWVGPPALSREWVPVNGTIPACDPARVPELLDRYSGISTVKVKVAEKGQTLDDDCARVRAVREARPDINIRVDANGGWTVAEAHEAVRRFLRDGPLDYVEQPCPQLEHLAGLRKMLADEGLSARIAADESIRKASDPYRALRMGAIDVAVVKAAPLGGPRAVVAVAEEARKHGVDVTVSSAIDSVVGMYAGLCAASAVDSQPAGLATGALMAGDVGDQRPIVDGMMAVEPRTPHPDALAMYRAPEDRVLWWKERLAAEWKH
;
A
#
# COMPACT_ATOMS: atom_id res chain seq x y z
N MET A 1 69.77 -25.97 -40.55
CA MET A 1 69.43 -25.55 -39.20
C MET A 1 68.42 -24.44 -39.35
N SER A 2 67.21 -24.76 -39.16
CA SER A 2 66.02 -24.03 -39.65
C SER A 2 65.59 -22.94 -38.71
N ARG A 3 65.43 -21.72 -39.20
CA ARG A 3 64.73 -20.62 -38.50
C ARG A 3 63.26 -20.80 -38.76
N MET A 4 62.50 -20.87 -37.68
CA MET A 4 61.02 -20.78 -37.73
C MET A 4 60.61 -19.31 -37.72
N ASP A 5 59.92 -18.87 -38.76
CA ASP A 5 59.25 -17.58 -38.86
C ASP A 5 57.99 -17.59 -38.04
N LEU A 6 57.83 -16.57 -37.16
CA LEU A 6 56.58 -16.31 -36.46
C LEU A 6 55.72 -15.36 -37.31
N PRO A 7 54.38 -15.57 -37.40
CA PRO A 7 53.54 -14.69 -38.17
C PRO A 7 53.25 -13.40 -37.46
N ASN A 8 53.20 -12.34 -38.25
CA ASN A 8 52.88 -10.95 -37.94
C ASN A 8 51.46 -10.83 -37.38
N VAL A 9 51.32 -10.27 -36.17
CA VAL A 9 50.00 -10.00 -35.57
C VAL A 9 49.59 -8.60 -36.01
N ASP A 10 48.56 -8.55 -36.85
CA ASP A 10 47.84 -7.37 -37.31
C ASP A 10 47.31 -6.56 -36.12
N SER A 11 47.78 -5.35 -35.96
CA SER A 11 47.27 -4.37 -35.02
C SER A 11 45.97 -3.74 -35.56
N ARG A 12 44.81 -4.27 -35.16
CA ARG A 12 43.57 -3.53 -35.28
C ARG A 12 43.47 -2.46 -34.18
N PRO A 13 43.03 -1.24 -34.50
CA PRO A 13 42.80 -0.21 -33.48
C PRO A 13 41.65 -0.64 -32.56
N ALA A 14 41.88 -0.52 -31.25
CA ALA A 14 40.89 -0.76 -30.21
C ALA A 14 39.62 0.10 -30.47
N SER A 15 38.49 -0.57 -30.53
CA SER A 15 37.18 0.06 -30.56
C SER A 15 37.01 1.00 -29.37
N SER A 16 36.54 2.21 -29.69
CA SER A 16 36.09 3.23 -28.76
C SER A 16 35.37 2.62 -27.55
N HIS A 17 35.93 2.76 -26.36
CA HIS A 17 35.24 2.54 -25.11
C HIS A 17 34.03 3.51 -25.09
N GLU A 18 32.86 3.04 -25.39
CA GLU A 18 31.62 3.69 -24.90
C GLU A 18 31.76 3.82 -23.39
N ALA A 19 31.73 5.07 -22.92
CA ALA A 19 31.66 5.35 -21.48
C ALA A 19 30.47 4.56 -20.92
N PRO A 20 30.60 3.93 -19.73
CA PRO A 20 29.47 3.23 -19.15
C PRO A 20 28.33 4.23 -19.03
N ARG A 21 27.22 3.93 -19.73
CA ARG A 21 25.98 4.66 -19.55
C ARG A 21 25.75 4.74 -18.06
N GLN A 22 25.65 5.94 -17.51
CA GLN A 22 25.25 6.13 -16.11
C GLN A 22 23.94 5.36 -15.96
N ARG A 23 24.01 4.23 -15.27
CA ARG A 23 22.79 3.56 -14.81
C ARG A 23 22.12 4.58 -13.93
N GLY A 24 20.95 5.05 -14.34
CA GLY A 24 20.08 5.80 -13.47
C GLY A 24 19.88 5.02 -12.16
N PRO A 25 19.40 5.65 -11.11
CA PRO A 25 19.20 5.01 -9.82
C PRO A 25 18.52 3.65 -10.02
N VAL A 26 19.03 2.60 -9.36
CA VAL A 26 18.44 1.24 -9.41
C VAL A 26 17.18 1.26 -8.55
N TRP A 27 16.18 1.99 -9.03
CA TRP A 27 14.93 2.16 -8.33
C TRP A 27 13.86 1.35 -9.03
N GLY A 28 13.11 0.74 -8.24
CA GLY A 28 11.98 0.00 -8.68
C GLY A 28 12.26 -1.50 -8.78
N PRO A 29 11.19 -2.25 -8.76
CA PRO A 29 11.23 -3.64 -9.05
C PRO A 29 11.85 -3.83 -10.44
N THR A 30 12.59 -4.89 -10.63
CA THR A 30 13.16 -5.36 -11.90
C THR A 30 12.11 -5.62 -13.01
N THR A 31 10.92 -5.08 -12.86
CA THR A 31 9.69 -5.37 -13.62
C THR A 31 9.24 -4.22 -14.52
N TRP A 32 9.97 -3.07 -14.54
CA TRP A 32 9.68 -2.02 -15.50
C TRP A 32 10.13 -2.43 -16.91
N PRO A 33 9.38 -2.06 -17.97
CA PRO A 33 9.81 -2.32 -19.35
C PRO A 33 11.19 -1.68 -19.63
N ASP A 34 12.05 -2.42 -20.33
CA ASP A 34 13.44 -2.00 -20.60
C ASP A 34 13.53 -0.74 -21.50
N ASP A 35 12.49 -0.42 -22.24
CA ASP A 35 12.37 0.69 -23.19
C ASP A 35 11.89 1.98 -22.54
N VAL A 36 11.59 1.99 -21.25
CA VAL A 36 11.14 3.20 -20.54
C VAL A 36 12.32 4.11 -20.22
N SER A 37 12.27 5.34 -20.73
CA SER A 37 13.19 6.40 -20.36
C SER A 37 12.73 7.05 -19.06
N LEU A 38 13.52 6.85 -17.99
CA LEU A 38 13.27 7.52 -16.71
C LEU A 38 13.57 9.02 -16.81
N PRO A 39 12.82 9.88 -16.08
CA PRO A 39 13.07 11.32 -16.05
C PRO A 39 14.41 11.64 -15.37
N SER A 40 14.90 12.86 -15.57
CA SER A 40 15.89 13.46 -14.71
C SER A 40 15.27 13.96 -13.40
N LEU A 41 16.10 14.25 -12.40
CA LEU A 41 15.66 14.91 -11.18
C LEU A 41 14.95 16.24 -11.44
N ASP A 42 15.51 17.03 -12.37
CA ASP A 42 14.94 18.32 -12.72
C ASP A 42 13.59 18.19 -13.43
N ASP A 43 13.44 17.21 -14.33
CA ASP A 43 12.14 16.91 -14.97
C ASP A 43 11.04 16.60 -13.96
N VAL A 44 11.37 15.82 -12.92
CA VAL A 44 10.42 15.50 -11.84
C VAL A 44 10.10 16.75 -11.02
N TRP A 45 11.12 17.54 -10.67
CA TRP A 45 10.92 18.73 -9.86
C TRP A 45 10.08 19.81 -10.54
N GLU A 46 10.32 20.05 -11.84
CA GLU A 46 9.55 21.03 -12.64
C GLU A 46 8.05 20.69 -12.72
N ARG A 47 7.69 19.42 -12.53
CA ARG A 47 6.32 18.90 -12.57
C ARG A 47 5.73 18.64 -11.18
N ALA A 48 6.47 18.98 -10.11
CA ALA A 48 6.10 18.66 -8.75
C ALA A 48 5.23 19.74 -8.09
N HIS A 49 4.21 19.31 -7.37
CA HIS A 49 3.33 20.14 -6.54
C HIS A 49 3.28 19.56 -5.14
N VAL A 50 3.85 20.26 -4.16
CA VAL A 50 3.80 19.84 -2.75
C VAL A 50 2.55 20.40 -2.10
N VAL A 51 1.74 19.53 -1.52
CA VAL A 51 0.47 19.89 -0.88
C VAL A 51 0.39 19.37 0.56
N GLN A 52 -0.37 20.08 1.39
CA GLN A 52 -0.74 19.69 2.75
C GLN A 52 -2.25 19.51 2.82
N LEU A 53 -2.71 18.27 2.93
CA LEU A 53 -4.12 17.92 2.96
C LEU A 53 -4.60 17.79 4.41
N PRO A 54 -5.67 18.49 4.82
CA PRO A 54 -6.21 18.37 6.16
C PRO A 54 -6.90 17.02 6.37
N MET A 55 -6.80 16.48 7.58
CA MET A 55 -7.41 15.20 7.95
C MET A 55 -8.56 15.40 8.95
N ASN A 56 -9.61 14.57 8.81
CA ASN A 56 -10.74 14.54 9.73
C ASN A 56 -10.41 13.89 11.08
N ILE A 57 -9.44 13.00 11.09
CA ILE A 57 -9.02 12.27 12.29
C ILE A 57 -7.50 12.27 12.38
N ARG A 58 -6.99 12.18 13.62
CA ARG A 58 -5.56 11.99 13.84
C ARG A 58 -5.18 10.58 13.44
N PHE A 59 -4.24 10.47 12.50
CA PHE A 59 -3.68 9.18 12.08
C PHE A 59 -2.16 9.22 12.19
N ARG A 60 -1.54 8.22 12.81
CA ARG A 60 -0.09 8.20 13.12
C ARG A 60 0.43 9.49 13.76
N GLY A 61 -0.40 10.17 14.55
CA GLY A 61 -0.03 11.41 15.20
C GLY A 61 -0.18 12.69 14.37
N ILE A 62 -0.48 12.59 13.06
CA ILE A 62 -0.64 13.74 12.17
C ILE A 62 -2.11 14.13 11.95
N MET A 63 -2.36 15.40 11.68
CA MET A 63 -3.64 15.99 11.28
C MET A 63 -3.58 16.62 9.88
N GLN A 64 -2.39 16.61 9.26
CA GLN A 64 -2.15 17.05 7.90
C GLN A 64 -1.30 16.01 7.18
N ARG A 65 -1.72 15.65 5.99
CA ARG A 65 -1.01 14.74 5.10
C ARG A 65 -0.23 15.55 4.08
N GLU A 66 1.09 15.55 4.16
CA GLU A 66 1.94 16.14 3.13
C GLU A 66 2.25 15.10 2.06
N VAL A 67 2.11 15.50 0.80
CA VAL A 67 2.49 14.69 -0.35
C VAL A 67 3.03 15.57 -1.48
N MET A 68 3.85 14.99 -2.35
CA MET A 68 4.27 15.58 -3.61
C MET A 68 3.47 14.93 -4.73
N LEU A 69 2.66 15.71 -5.43
CA LEU A 69 1.99 15.30 -6.64
C LEU A 69 2.87 15.64 -7.84
N ILE A 70 2.90 14.78 -8.85
CA ILE A 70 3.78 14.91 -10.00
C ILE A 70 2.96 14.74 -11.27
N ASP A 71 2.98 15.73 -12.16
CA ASP A 71 2.31 15.72 -13.47
C ASP A 71 3.20 15.02 -14.52
N GLY A 72 3.20 13.70 -14.49
CA GLY A 72 3.99 12.89 -15.42
C GLY A 72 3.36 12.75 -16.81
N PRO A 73 4.14 12.30 -17.82
CA PRO A 73 3.63 12.10 -19.19
C PRO A 73 2.57 11.00 -19.32
N GLN A 74 2.51 10.05 -18.37
CA GLN A 74 1.48 9.01 -18.29
C GLN A 74 0.30 9.40 -17.40
N GLY A 75 0.38 10.54 -16.72
CA GLY A 75 -0.63 11.07 -15.84
C GLY A 75 -0.10 11.48 -14.46
N TRP A 76 -0.99 12.04 -13.68
CA TRP A 76 -0.67 12.46 -12.32
C TRP A 76 -0.36 11.28 -11.41
N SER A 77 0.64 11.45 -10.58
CA SER A 77 1.08 10.47 -9.59
C SER A 77 1.37 11.12 -8.24
N GLU A 78 1.58 10.32 -7.20
CA GLU A 78 1.83 10.78 -5.84
C GLU A 78 3.08 10.14 -5.25
N TRP A 79 3.99 10.96 -4.73
CA TRP A 79 5.02 10.56 -3.79
C TRP A 79 4.65 11.05 -2.40
N GLY A 80 4.12 10.15 -1.58
CA GLY A 80 3.56 10.45 -0.28
C GLY A 80 4.20 9.67 0.86
N ALA A 81 5.51 9.40 0.82
CA ALA A 81 6.20 8.73 1.93
C ALA A 81 6.07 9.53 3.22
N PHE A 82 5.73 8.87 4.34
CA PHE A 82 5.62 9.55 5.63
C PHE A 82 6.93 10.24 6.00
N LEU A 83 6.81 11.37 6.71
CA LEU A 83 7.95 12.27 6.96
C LEU A 83 9.04 11.64 7.84
N GLU A 84 8.67 10.66 8.67
CA GLU A 84 9.58 9.91 9.53
C GLU A 84 10.40 8.83 8.80
N TYR A 85 10.08 8.53 7.54
CA TYR A 85 10.79 7.50 6.78
C TYR A 85 12.10 8.03 6.22
N GLY A 86 13.16 7.23 6.42
CA GLY A 86 14.48 7.52 5.87
C GLY A 86 14.57 7.28 4.36
N PRO A 87 15.69 7.67 3.72
CA PRO A 87 15.83 7.65 2.27
C PRO A 87 15.54 6.32 1.60
N ALA A 88 16.09 5.22 2.08
CA ALA A 88 15.92 3.90 1.46
C ALA A 88 14.46 3.41 1.45
N GLU A 89 13.66 3.74 2.49
CA GLU A 89 12.25 3.40 2.55
C GLU A 89 11.40 4.34 1.69
N SER A 90 11.71 5.63 1.73
CA SER A 90 11.03 6.67 0.98
C SER A 90 11.27 6.55 -0.54
N ALA A 91 12.46 6.09 -0.97
CA ALA A 91 12.79 5.85 -2.36
C ALA A 91 11.84 4.85 -3.04
N MET A 92 11.34 3.84 -2.32
CA MET A 92 10.35 2.90 -2.86
C MET A 92 9.02 3.59 -3.18
N TRP A 93 8.60 4.55 -2.36
CA TRP A 93 7.41 5.34 -2.64
C TRP A 93 7.61 6.27 -3.85
N LEU A 94 8.82 6.80 -4.01
CA LEU A 94 9.16 7.58 -5.19
C LEU A 94 9.16 6.70 -6.44
N ALA A 95 9.68 5.48 -6.36
CA ALA A 95 9.59 4.51 -7.46
C ALA A 95 8.14 4.26 -7.90
N SER A 96 7.20 4.14 -6.95
CA SER A 96 5.77 4.03 -7.26
C SER A 96 5.23 5.26 -8.00
N ALA A 97 5.62 6.47 -7.57
CA ALA A 97 5.21 7.71 -8.25
C ALA A 97 5.78 7.77 -9.67
N LEU A 98 7.04 7.42 -9.86
CA LEU A 98 7.68 7.36 -11.18
C LEU A 98 7.06 6.28 -12.07
N GLU A 99 6.71 5.11 -11.53
CA GLU A 99 5.98 4.10 -12.27
C GLU A 99 4.68 4.68 -12.83
N MET A 100 3.85 5.28 -11.98
CA MET A 100 2.55 5.81 -12.40
C MET A 100 2.68 7.00 -13.35
N GLY A 101 3.68 7.88 -13.13
CA GLY A 101 3.86 9.09 -13.93
C GLY A 101 4.59 8.90 -15.26
N TRP A 102 5.47 7.90 -15.39
CA TRP A 102 6.31 7.71 -16.58
C TRP A 102 6.15 6.37 -17.27
N VAL A 103 5.87 5.31 -16.53
CA VAL A 103 5.69 3.95 -17.08
C VAL A 103 4.21 3.67 -17.36
N GLY A 104 3.33 4.20 -16.54
CA GLY A 104 1.90 3.88 -16.50
C GLY A 104 1.61 2.56 -15.74
N PRO A 105 0.33 2.25 -15.50
CA PRO A 105 -0.07 1.08 -14.75
C PRO A 105 0.28 -0.24 -15.47
N PRO A 106 0.32 -1.38 -14.74
CA PRO A 106 0.34 -2.71 -15.37
C PRO A 106 -0.98 -2.96 -16.11
N ALA A 107 -1.05 -4.09 -16.83
CA ALA A 107 -2.30 -4.53 -17.42
C ALA A 107 -3.38 -4.70 -16.32
N LEU A 108 -4.54 -4.11 -16.55
CA LEU A 108 -5.68 -4.16 -15.63
C LEU A 108 -6.60 -5.30 -16.01
N SER A 109 -7.08 -6.08 -15.04
CA SER A 109 -8.02 -7.19 -15.27
C SER A 109 -9.49 -6.74 -15.21
N ARG A 110 -9.77 -5.59 -14.59
CA ARG A 110 -11.11 -5.05 -14.39
C ARG A 110 -11.12 -3.53 -14.21
N GLU A 111 -12.22 -2.90 -14.61
CA GLU A 111 -12.41 -1.45 -14.51
C GLU A 111 -12.96 -1.00 -13.15
N TRP A 112 -13.48 -1.92 -12.36
CA TRP A 112 -14.04 -1.68 -11.03
C TRP A 112 -13.45 -2.66 -10.02
N VAL A 113 -13.09 -2.16 -8.84
CA VAL A 113 -12.47 -2.95 -7.77
C VAL A 113 -13.42 -3.00 -6.57
N PRO A 114 -13.74 -4.19 -6.03
CA PRO A 114 -14.49 -4.28 -4.79
C PRO A 114 -13.69 -3.70 -3.63
N VAL A 115 -14.35 -2.91 -2.78
CA VAL A 115 -13.71 -2.29 -1.63
C VAL A 115 -14.41 -2.69 -0.34
N ASN A 116 -13.67 -2.68 0.77
CA ASN A 116 -14.25 -2.85 2.10
C ASN A 116 -14.49 -1.51 2.78
N GLY A 117 -15.54 -1.44 3.59
CA GLY A 117 -15.72 -0.35 4.55
C GLY A 117 -14.79 -0.49 5.75
N THR A 118 -14.70 0.54 6.57
CA THR A 118 -13.93 0.51 7.83
C THR A 118 -14.75 1.10 8.97
N ILE A 119 -14.86 0.34 10.06
CA ILE A 119 -15.43 0.79 11.32
C ILE A 119 -14.27 1.10 12.28
N PRO A 120 -14.11 2.36 12.68
CA PRO A 120 -13.09 2.74 13.65
C PRO A 120 -13.43 2.19 15.05
N ALA A 121 -12.50 2.32 15.98
CA ALA A 121 -12.72 2.02 17.40
C ALA A 121 -13.71 3.03 18.00
N CYS A 122 -14.99 2.74 17.92
CA CYS A 122 -16.10 3.61 18.33
C CYS A 122 -17.11 2.86 19.23
N ASP A 123 -18.05 3.61 19.80
CA ASP A 123 -19.20 3.04 20.48
C ASP A 123 -20.00 2.14 19.52
N PRO A 124 -20.36 0.90 19.92
CA PRO A 124 -21.17 -0.01 19.10
C PRO A 124 -22.46 0.60 18.55
N ALA A 125 -23.11 1.52 19.28
CA ALA A 125 -24.32 2.21 18.84
C ALA A 125 -24.13 3.04 17.55
N ARG A 126 -22.88 3.42 17.22
CA ARG A 126 -22.56 4.18 16.01
C ARG A 126 -22.34 3.29 14.77
N VAL A 127 -22.21 1.99 14.95
CA VAL A 127 -21.87 1.06 13.86
C VAL A 127 -22.87 1.13 12.69
N PRO A 128 -24.19 1.14 12.90
CA PRO A 128 -25.15 1.22 11.78
C PRO A 128 -24.93 2.48 10.93
N GLU A 129 -24.84 3.66 11.56
CA GLU A 129 -24.57 4.93 10.87
C GLU A 129 -23.29 4.90 10.04
N LEU A 130 -22.24 4.27 10.58
CA LEU A 130 -20.95 4.18 9.89
C LEU A 130 -21.00 3.21 8.71
N LEU A 131 -21.74 2.11 8.82
CA LEU A 131 -21.94 1.16 7.73
C LEU A 131 -22.74 1.77 6.57
N ASP A 132 -23.69 2.66 6.86
CA ASP A 132 -24.51 3.32 5.85
C ASP A 132 -23.72 4.29 4.95
N ARG A 133 -22.49 4.65 5.35
CA ARG A 133 -21.59 5.44 4.51
C ARG A 133 -21.00 4.65 3.33
N TYR A 134 -21.12 3.33 3.35
CA TYR A 134 -20.56 2.44 2.35
C TYR A 134 -21.67 1.70 1.60
N SER A 135 -22.02 2.21 0.42
CA SER A 135 -23.09 1.62 -0.41
C SER A 135 -22.64 0.27 -0.99
N GLY A 136 -23.43 -0.78 -0.77
CA GLY A 136 -23.30 -2.07 -1.45
C GLY A 136 -22.07 -2.91 -1.09
N ILE A 137 -21.28 -2.56 -0.08
CA ILE A 137 -20.10 -3.36 0.31
C ILE A 137 -20.50 -4.74 0.83
N SER A 138 -19.69 -5.73 0.49
CA SER A 138 -19.81 -7.11 0.97
C SER A 138 -18.88 -7.43 2.14
N THR A 139 -17.95 -6.52 2.47
CA THR A 139 -16.88 -6.73 3.46
C THR A 139 -16.65 -5.46 4.26
N VAL A 140 -16.42 -5.61 5.56
CA VAL A 140 -16.06 -4.52 6.45
C VAL A 140 -14.89 -4.89 7.34
N LYS A 141 -13.98 -3.95 7.56
CA LYS A 141 -12.85 -4.05 8.49
C LYS A 141 -13.18 -3.29 9.78
N VAL A 142 -13.13 -3.97 10.92
CA VAL A 142 -13.41 -3.41 12.26
C VAL A 142 -12.10 -3.21 13.00
N LYS A 143 -11.83 -1.98 13.43
CA LYS A 143 -10.67 -1.68 14.28
C LYS A 143 -10.90 -2.21 15.68
N VAL A 144 -9.90 -2.95 16.20
CA VAL A 144 -9.88 -3.58 17.51
C VAL A 144 -8.55 -3.28 18.21
N ALA A 145 -8.40 -3.67 19.46
CA ALA A 145 -7.19 -3.46 20.27
C ALA A 145 -6.84 -1.97 20.46
N GLU A 146 -7.80 -1.07 20.40
CA GLU A 146 -7.55 0.36 20.58
C GLU A 146 -7.14 0.66 22.01
N LYS A 147 -6.13 1.50 22.16
CA LYS A 147 -5.61 1.87 23.48
C LYS A 147 -6.69 2.50 24.36
N GLY A 148 -6.90 1.94 25.54
CA GLY A 148 -7.92 2.39 26.49
C GLY A 148 -9.28 1.72 26.32
N GLN A 149 -9.43 0.82 25.34
CA GLN A 149 -10.59 -0.06 25.19
C GLN A 149 -10.27 -1.48 25.66
N THR A 150 -11.30 -2.25 25.93
CA THR A 150 -11.22 -3.63 26.37
C THR A 150 -11.63 -4.61 25.26
N LEU A 151 -11.30 -5.88 25.39
CA LEU A 151 -11.78 -6.92 24.49
C LEU A 151 -13.32 -7.04 24.48
N ASP A 152 -13.99 -6.66 25.58
CA ASP A 152 -15.45 -6.62 25.61
C ASP A 152 -16.01 -5.53 24.70
N ASP A 153 -15.36 -4.36 24.63
CA ASP A 153 -15.73 -3.28 23.69
C ASP A 153 -15.54 -3.73 22.25
N ASP A 154 -14.43 -4.41 21.93
CA ASP A 154 -14.16 -4.96 20.60
C ASP A 154 -15.20 -6.01 20.21
N CYS A 155 -15.52 -6.95 21.10
CA CYS A 155 -16.57 -7.95 20.85
C CYS A 155 -17.95 -7.30 20.64
N ALA A 156 -18.28 -6.29 21.43
CA ALA A 156 -19.55 -5.57 21.28
C ALA A 156 -19.64 -4.85 19.93
N ARG A 157 -18.54 -4.26 19.47
CA ARG A 157 -18.44 -3.59 18.15
C ARG A 157 -18.58 -4.59 17.01
N VAL A 158 -17.88 -5.72 17.05
CA VAL A 158 -18.00 -6.79 16.04
C VAL A 158 -19.43 -7.35 16.00
N ARG A 159 -20.05 -7.54 17.17
CA ARG A 159 -21.43 -8.01 17.27
C ARG A 159 -22.42 -7.01 16.67
N ALA A 160 -22.25 -5.71 16.93
CA ALA A 160 -23.08 -4.68 16.35
C ALA A 160 -23.00 -4.66 14.81
N VAL A 161 -21.83 -4.96 14.21
CA VAL A 161 -21.72 -5.13 12.76
C VAL A 161 -22.55 -6.32 12.28
N ARG A 162 -22.48 -7.48 12.95
CA ARG A 162 -23.27 -8.68 12.58
C ARG A 162 -24.76 -8.44 12.68
N GLU A 163 -25.19 -7.73 13.72
CA GLU A 163 -26.61 -7.38 13.91
C GLU A 163 -27.12 -6.43 12.82
N ALA A 164 -26.31 -5.42 12.46
CA ALA A 164 -26.68 -4.44 11.43
C ALA A 164 -26.63 -5.02 10.00
N ARG A 165 -25.70 -5.91 9.71
CA ARG A 165 -25.47 -6.53 8.39
C ARG A 165 -25.09 -8.01 8.55
N PRO A 166 -26.06 -8.94 8.73
CA PRO A 166 -25.78 -10.36 9.02
C PRO A 166 -24.95 -11.08 7.95
N ASP A 167 -25.07 -10.67 6.69
CA ASP A 167 -24.41 -11.33 5.56
C ASP A 167 -23.05 -10.71 5.19
N ILE A 168 -22.59 -9.67 5.94
CA ILE A 168 -21.34 -9.00 5.62
C ILE A 168 -20.13 -9.81 6.11
N ASN A 169 -19.08 -9.90 5.28
CA ASN A 169 -17.81 -10.47 5.71
C ASN A 169 -17.08 -9.51 6.65
N ILE A 170 -16.62 -10.02 7.79
CA ILE A 170 -15.97 -9.22 8.82
C ILE A 170 -14.48 -9.53 8.87
N ARG A 171 -13.67 -8.50 8.76
CA ARG A 171 -12.25 -8.46 9.08
C ARG A 171 -12.07 -7.70 10.38
N VAL A 172 -11.13 -8.12 11.21
CA VAL A 172 -10.71 -7.34 12.38
C VAL A 172 -9.26 -6.91 12.20
N ASP A 173 -8.93 -5.69 12.63
CA ASP A 173 -7.59 -5.14 12.48
C ASP A 173 -7.12 -4.57 13.82
N ALA A 174 -6.11 -5.22 14.39
CA ALA A 174 -5.54 -4.90 15.70
C ALA A 174 -4.30 -3.99 15.62
N ASN A 175 -3.80 -3.68 14.42
CA ASN A 175 -2.59 -2.87 14.20
C ASN A 175 -1.40 -3.26 15.11
N GLY A 176 -1.26 -4.57 15.40
CA GLY A 176 -0.20 -5.11 16.26
C GLY A 176 -0.43 -4.88 17.76
N GLY A 177 -1.64 -4.55 18.18
CA GLY A 177 -1.96 -4.12 19.55
C GLY A 177 -1.98 -5.24 20.59
N TRP A 178 -1.93 -6.51 20.20
CA TRP A 178 -2.01 -7.64 21.11
C TRP A 178 -0.70 -8.41 21.28
N THR A 179 -0.52 -9.00 22.43
CA THR A 179 0.37 -10.15 22.62
C THR A 179 -0.24 -11.40 21.98
N VAL A 180 0.54 -12.47 21.80
CA VAL A 180 0.03 -13.74 21.24
C VAL A 180 -1.13 -14.31 22.08
N ALA A 181 -1.04 -14.23 23.41
CA ALA A 181 -2.09 -14.72 24.31
C ALA A 181 -3.38 -13.91 24.23
N GLU A 182 -3.29 -12.58 24.17
CA GLU A 182 -4.45 -11.70 23.99
C GLU A 182 -5.08 -11.90 22.62
N ALA A 183 -4.28 -12.00 21.55
CA ALA A 183 -4.77 -12.27 20.20
C ALA A 183 -5.50 -13.62 20.11
N HIS A 184 -4.95 -14.66 20.74
CA HIS A 184 -5.57 -15.97 20.79
C HIS A 184 -6.93 -15.94 21.48
N GLU A 185 -7.03 -15.31 22.67
CA GLU A 185 -8.31 -15.16 23.38
C GLU A 185 -9.30 -14.29 22.58
N ALA A 186 -8.84 -13.20 21.96
CA ALA A 186 -9.69 -12.34 21.14
C ALA A 186 -10.30 -13.10 19.95
N VAL A 187 -9.48 -13.85 19.20
CA VAL A 187 -9.95 -14.66 18.07
C VAL A 187 -10.97 -15.70 18.52
N ARG A 188 -10.69 -16.40 19.62
CA ARG A 188 -11.65 -17.37 20.19
C ARG A 188 -12.99 -16.73 20.52
N ARG A 189 -12.99 -15.53 21.08
CA ARG A 189 -14.22 -14.81 21.43
C ARG A 189 -14.98 -14.36 20.19
N PHE A 190 -14.31 -13.77 19.20
CA PHE A 190 -14.98 -13.36 17.95
C PHE A 190 -15.61 -14.54 17.21
N LEU A 191 -14.92 -15.69 17.17
CA LEU A 191 -15.40 -16.88 16.48
C LEU A 191 -16.61 -17.53 17.17
N ARG A 192 -16.87 -17.30 18.46
CA ARG A 192 -18.09 -17.74 19.15
C ARG A 192 -19.33 -17.04 18.57
N ASP A 193 -19.17 -15.77 18.16
CA ASP A 193 -20.25 -14.96 17.61
C ASP A 193 -20.40 -15.14 16.09
N GLY A 194 -19.50 -15.89 15.43
CA GLY A 194 -19.55 -16.21 14.00
C GLY A 194 -18.19 -16.07 13.28
N PRO A 195 -18.12 -16.39 11.98
CA PRO A 195 -16.88 -16.43 11.23
C PRO A 195 -16.27 -15.04 11.01
N LEU A 196 -14.93 -15.02 10.82
CA LEU A 196 -14.18 -13.87 10.34
C LEU A 196 -13.59 -14.19 8.96
N ASP A 197 -13.49 -13.19 8.08
CA ASP A 197 -12.71 -13.31 6.85
C ASP A 197 -11.22 -13.45 7.18
N TYR A 198 -10.68 -12.53 7.97
CA TYR A 198 -9.33 -12.64 8.54
C TYR A 198 -9.13 -11.73 9.78
N VAL A 199 -8.02 -11.98 10.49
CA VAL A 199 -7.52 -11.16 11.60
C VAL A 199 -6.23 -10.46 11.11
N GLU A 200 -6.29 -9.14 10.91
CA GLU A 200 -5.18 -8.34 10.40
C GLU A 200 -4.27 -7.88 11.53
N GLN A 201 -2.98 -8.12 11.34
CA GLN A 201 -1.89 -7.74 12.24
C GLN A 201 -2.25 -7.85 13.73
N PRO A 202 -2.61 -9.05 14.21
CA PRO A 202 -2.95 -9.24 15.62
C PRO A 202 -1.78 -8.91 16.55
N CYS A 203 -0.57 -9.25 16.16
CA CYS A 203 0.66 -9.05 16.93
C CYS A 203 1.70 -8.28 16.10
N PRO A 204 2.68 -7.57 16.73
CA PRO A 204 3.58 -6.69 16.00
C PRO A 204 4.64 -7.41 15.14
N GLN A 205 5.00 -8.67 15.45
CA GLN A 205 6.11 -9.38 14.80
C GLN A 205 5.62 -10.58 13.99
N LEU A 206 6.27 -10.89 12.87
CA LEU A 206 5.94 -12.02 12.00
C LEU A 206 6.02 -13.37 12.73
N GLU A 207 7.00 -13.55 13.62
CA GLU A 207 7.16 -14.74 14.44
C GLU A 207 5.95 -14.97 15.35
N HIS A 208 5.38 -13.89 15.87
CA HIS A 208 4.17 -13.96 16.70
C HIS A 208 2.94 -14.31 15.85
N LEU A 209 2.84 -13.80 14.61
CA LEU A 209 1.77 -14.20 13.68
C LEU A 209 1.86 -15.68 13.35
N ALA A 210 3.06 -16.18 13.04
CA ALA A 210 3.29 -17.60 12.78
C ALA A 210 2.92 -18.48 13.99
N GLY A 211 3.31 -18.05 15.20
CA GLY A 211 2.97 -18.73 16.44
C GLY A 211 1.47 -18.78 16.70
N LEU A 212 0.79 -17.65 16.55
CA LEU A 212 -0.66 -17.56 16.71
C LEU A 212 -1.39 -18.44 15.69
N ARG A 213 -1.00 -18.37 14.40
CA ARG A 213 -1.57 -19.17 13.33
C ARG A 213 -1.49 -20.65 13.65
N LYS A 214 -0.32 -21.11 14.14
CA LYS A 214 -0.14 -22.49 14.57
C LYS A 214 -1.03 -22.87 15.76
N MET A 215 -1.12 -22.02 16.79
CA MET A 215 -1.97 -22.27 17.96
C MET A 215 -3.45 -22.43 17.58
N LEU A 216 -3.95 -21.55 16.69
CA LEU A 216 -5.33 -21.62 16.22
C LEU A 216 -5.59 -22.90 15.42
N ALA A 217 -4.65 -23.31 14.56
CA ALA A 217 -4.74 -24.53 13.78
C ALA A 217 -4.72 -25.79 14.68
N ASP A 218 -3.84 -25.84 15.70
CA ASP A 218 -3.73 -26.94 16.66
C ASP A 218 -5.05 -27.13 17.48
N GLU A 219 -5.83 -26.04 17.67
CA GLU A 219 -7.14 -26.07 18.32
C GLU A 219 -8.32 -26.28 17.34
N GLY A 220 -8.06 -26.39 16.03
CA GLY A 220 -9.09 -26.53 15.01
C GLY A 220 -9.93 -25.25 14.80
N LEU A 221 -9.40 -24.09 15.18
CA LEU A 221 -10.05 -22.80 14.99
C LEU A 221 -9.77 -22.27 13.58
N SER A 222 -10.82 -22.03 12.81
CA SER A 222 -10.71 -21.51 11.46
C SER A 222 -10.67 -19.97 11.46
N ALA A 223 -9.47 -19.40 11.61
CA ALA A 223 -9.23 -17.97 11.47
C ALA A 223 -7.98 -17.73 10.61
N ARG A 224 -8.12 -16.98 9.54
CA ARG A 224 -7.02 -16.58 8.67
C ARG A 224 -6.25 -15.43 9.31
N ILE A 225 -4.93 -15.49 9.26
CA ILE A 225 -4.05 -14.42 9.78
C ILE A 225 -3.54 -13.59 8.63
N ALA A 226 -3.73 -12.27 8.72
CA ALA A 226 -3.24 -11.31 7.74
C ALA A 226 -2.13 -10.43 8.34
N ALA A 227 -1.12 -10.07 7.51
CA ALA A 227 -0.09 -9.11 7.88
C ALA A 227 -0.23 -7.82 7.08
N ASP A 228 -0.06 -6.66 7.75
CA ASP A 228 0.07 -5.31 7.17
C ASP A 228 1.40 -4.68 7.61
N GLU A 229 1.50 -4.24 8.87
CA GLU A 229 2.65 -3.48 9.36
C GLU A 229 3.97 -4.26 9.26
N SER A 230 3.92 -5.55 9.51
CA SER A 230 5.10 -6.41 9.50
C SER A 230 5.60 -6.80 8.10
N ILE A 231 4.88 -6.41 7.04
CA ILE A 231 5.25 -6.67 5.65
C ILE A 231 5.31 -5.40 4.79
N ARG A 232 5.52 -4.24 5.40
CA ARG A 232 5.44 -2.94 4.73
C ARG A 232 6.62 -2.63 3.83
N LYS A 233 7.82 -3.12 4.15
CA LYS A 233 9.02 -2.90 3.33
C LYS A 233 9.05 -3.88 2.16
N ALA A 234 9.68 -3.49 1.05
CA ALA A 234 9.64 -4.24 -0.20
C ALA A 234 10.06 -5.72 -0.10
N SER A 235 10.98 -6.06 0.82
CA SER A 235 11.44 -7.45 1.04
C SER A 235 10.60 -8.24 2.05
N ASP A 236 9.82 -7.56 2.88
CA ASP A 236 9.13 -8.18 4.02
C ASP A 236 8.03 -9.18 3.61
N PRO A 237 7.21 -8.94 2.54
CA PRO A 237 6.23 -9.92 2.10
C PRO A 237 6.86 -11.28 1.79
N TYR A 238 7.99 -11.29 1.08
CA TYR A 238 8.70 -12.53 0.73
C TYR A 238 9.22 -13.30 1.96
N ARG A 239 9.62 -12.57 3.01
CA ARG A 239 10.00 -13.19 4.29
C ARG A 239 8.80 -13.85 4.97
N ALA A 240 7.66 -13.16 5.04
CA ALA A 240 6.44 -13.69 5.63
C ALA A 240 5.95 -14.95 4.91
N LEU A 241 6.00 -14.96 3.57
CA LEU A 241 5.64 -16.11 2.73
C LEU A 241 6.53 -17.31 3.02
N ARG A 242 7.86 -17.13 3.00
CA ARG A 242 8.81 -18.23 3.30
C ARG A 242 8.68 -18.79 4.72
N MET A 243 8.24 -17.97 5.67
CA MET A 243 8.00 -18.41 7.06
C MET A 243 6.67 -19.15 7.22
N GLY A 244 5.76 -19.09 6.25
CA GLY A 244 4.39 -19.58 6.41
C GLY A 244 3.63 -18.87 7.53
N ALA A 245 3.93 -17.58 7.75
CA ALA A 245 3.43 -16.83 8.89
C ALA A 245 1.99 -16.31 8.72
N ILE A 246 1.49 -16.28 7.49
CA ILE A 246 0.25 -15.59 7.11
C ILE A 246 -0.58 -16.39 6.12
N ASP A 247 -1.87 -16.09 6.07
CA ASP A 247 -2.84 -16.58 5.08
C ASP A 247 -3.24 -15.47 4.10
N VAL A 248 -3.04 -14.20 4.49
CA VAL A 248 -3.34 -13.02 3.68
C VAL A 248 -2.21 -12.00 3.80
N ALA A 249 -1.74 -11.48 2.67
CA ALA A 249 -0.83 -10.35 2.63
C ALA A 249 -1.63 -9.07 2.35
N VAL A 250 -1.68 -8.14 3.32
CA VAL A 250 -2.25 -6.80 3.12
C VAL A 250 -1.14 -5.89 2.63
N VAL A 251 -1.19 -5.53 1.36
CA VAL A 251 -0.11 -4.80 0.67
C VAL A 251 -0.55 -3.42 0.21
N LYS A 252 0.41 -2.52 0.06
CA LYS A 252 0.17 -1.16 -0.41
C LYS A 252 1.11 -0.85 -1.57
N ALA A 253 0.60 -0.28 -2.66
CA ALA A 253 1.38 -0.06 -3.87
C ALA A 253 2.59 0.85 -3.62
N ALA A 254 2.39 2.02 -3.00
CA ALA A 254 3.45 2.99 -2.82
C ALA A 254 4.64 2.48 -1.97
N PRO A 255 4.46 1.88 -0.78
CA PRO A 255 5.57 1.34 0.01
C PRO A 255 6.34 0.22 -0.66
N LEU A 256 5.71 -0.55 -1.54
CA LEU A 256 6.35 -1.67 -2.24
C LEU A 256 7.08 -1.25 -3.54
N GLY A 257 6.91 -0.02 -3.99
CA GLY A 257 7.57 0.49 -5.20
C GLY A 257 6.67 0.55 -6.43
N GLY A 258 5.36 0.36 -6.26
CA GLY A 258 4.35 0.54 -7.31
C GLY A 258 3.46 -0.68 -7.56
N PRO A 259 2.46 -0.53 -8.44
CA PRO A 259 1.53 -1.60 -8.78
C PRO A 259 2.21 -2.88 -9.30
N ARG A 260 3.28 -2.78 -10.12
CA ARG A 260 4.01 -3.96 -10.63
C ARG A 260 4.71 -4.74 -9.51
N ALA A 261 5.20 -4.06 -8.48
CA ALA A 261 5.75 -4.73 -7.30
C ALA A 261 4.67 -5.52 -6.55
N VAL A 262 3.45 -4.98 -6.46
CA VAL A 262 2.30 -5.73 -5.91
C VAL A 262 1.98 -6.96 -6.74
N VAL A 263 2.02 -6.87 -8.08
CA VAL A 263 1.84 -8.03 -8.98
C VAL A 263 2.88 -9.11 -8.69
N ALA A 264 4.17 -8.74 -8.57
CA ALA A 264 5.23 -9.69 -8.25
C ALA A 264 5.04 -10.37 -6.89
N VAL A 265 4.63 -9.59 -5.87
CA VAL A 265 4.28 -10.15 -4.55
C VAL A 265 3.09 -11.11 -4.64
N ALA A 266 2.05 -10.77 -5.40
CA ALA A 266 0.87 -11.62 -5.56
C ALA A 266 1.18 -12.92 -6.29
N GLU A 267 2.04 -12.89 -7.29
CA GLU A 267 2.52 -14.10 -7.99
C GLU A 267 3.27 -15.04 -7.05
N GLU A 268 4.12 -14.48 -6.17
CA GLU A 268 4.82 -15.28 -5.17
C GLU A 268 3.86 -15.80 -4.09
N ALA A 269 2.96 -14.95 -3.58
CA ALA A 269 1.95 -15.32 -2.58
C ALA A 269 1.10 -16.51 -3.06
N ARG A 270 0.69 -16.51 -4.33
CA ARG A 270 -0.09 -17.61 -4.93
C ARG A 270 0.64 -18.95 -4.85
N LYS A 271 1.97 -18.98 -5.00
CA LYS A 271 2.77 -20.23 -4.87
C LYS A 271 2.74 -20.79 -3.45
N HIS A 272 2.50 -19.93 -2.46
CA HIS A 272 2.40 -20.27 -1.04
C HIS A 272 0.95 -20.46 -0.56
N GLY A 273 -0.05 -20.34 -1.45
CA GLY A 273 -1.47 -20.42 -1.07
C GLY A 273 -1.93 -19.23 -0.20
N VAL A 274 -1.27 -18.08 -0.33
CA VAL A 274 -1.56 -16.85 0.42
C VAL A 274 -2.32 -15.89 -0.49
N ASP A 275 -3.44 -15.34 0.00
CA ASP A 275 -4.21 -14.33 -0.70
C ASP A 275 -3.59 -12.94 -0.53
N VAL A 276 -3.96 -12.04 -1.45
CA VAL A 276 -3.54 -10.64 -1.39
C VAL A 276 -4.75 -9.72 -1.25
N THR A 277 -4.66 -8.79 -0.31
CA THR A 277 -5.58 -7.65 -0.17
C THR A 277 -4.79 -6.37 -0.36
N VAL A 278 -5.16 -5.55 -1.35
CA VAL A 278 -4.55 -4.23 -1.54
C VAL A 278 -5.19 -3.22 -0.60
N SER A 279 -4.39 -2.37 0.02
CA SER A 279 -4.84 -1.34 0.95
C SER A 279 -4.20 0.02 0.64
N SER A 280 -4.73 1.09 1.22
CA SER A 280 -4.25 2.47 1.09
C SER A 280 -3.18 2.79 2.14
N ALA A 281 -2.33 3.77 1.81
CA ALA A 281 -1.38 4.39 2.73
C ALA A 281 -1.78 5.83 3.10
N ILE A 282 -3.08 6.13 3.14
CA ILE A 282 -3.67 7.48 3.26
C ILE A 282 -3.26 8.30 2.03
N ASP A 283 -3.54 7.75 0.88
CA ASP A 283 -3.25 8.37 -0.40
C ASP A 283 -4.29 9.47 -0.70
N SER A 284 -3.90 10.53 -1.40
CA SER A 284 -4.85 11.49 -1.97
C SER A 284 -5.71 10.82 -3.05
N VAL A 285 -6.72 11.53 -3.57
CA VAL A 285 -7.51 11.05 -4.72
C VAL A 285 -6.65 10.73 -5.94
N VAL A 286 -5.47 11.36 -6.07
CA VAL A 286 -4.48 11.06 -7.11
C VAL A 286 -3.72 9.78 -6.77
N GLY A 287 -3.10 9.70 -5.59
CA GLY A 287 -2.28 8.57 -5.17
C GLY A 287 -3.06 7.25 -5.08
N MET A 288 -4.35 7.32 -4.74
CA MET A 288 -5.26 6.18 -4.70
C MET A 288 -5.30 5.38 -6.01
N TYR A 289 -5.01 6.01 -7.14
CA TYR A 289 -5.01 5.34 -8.44
C TYR A 289 -3.98 4.21 -8.52
N ALA A 290 -2.81 4.37 -7.93
CA ALA A 290 -1.81 3.29 -7.86
C ALA A 290 -2.34 2.06 -7.10
N GLY A 291 -3.03 2.28 -5.98
CA GLY A 291 -3.68 1.21 -5.21
C GLY A 291 -4.79 0.51 -6.01
N LEU A 292 -5.63 1.28 -6.71
CA LEU A 292 -6.70 0.74 -7.56
C LEU A 292 -6.14 -0.08 -8.73
N CYS A 293 -5.09 0.41 -9.41
CA CYS A 293 -4.41 -0.34 -10.47
C CYS A 293 -3.82 -1.65 -9.96
N ALA A 294 -3.16 -1.61 -8.79
CA ALA A 294 -2.63 -2.82 -8.15
C ALA A 294 -3.76 -3.81 -7.83
N ALA A 295 -4.84 -3.35 -7.21
CA ALA A 295 -5.97 -4.20 -6.84
C ALA A 295 -6.67 -4.81 -8.06
N SER A 296 -6.77 -4.06 -9.16
CA SER A 296 -7.27 -4.59 -10.43
C SER A 296 -6.33 -5.65 -11.01
N ALA A 297 -5.03 -5.36 -11.08
CA ALA A 297 -4.06 -6.25 -11.74
C ALA A 297 -3.90 -7.61 -11.05
N VAL A 298 -4.06 -7.67 -9.71
CA VAL A 298 -3.90 -8.92 -8.93
C VAL A 298 -5.22 -9.63 -8.62
N ASP A 299 -6.34 -9.11 -9.09
CA ASP A 299 -7.68 -9.59 -8.73
C ASP A 299 -7.86 -9.69 -7.20
N SER A 300 -7.51 -8.59 -6.52
CA SER A 300 -7.53 -8.49 -5.05
C SER A 300 -8.88 -8.87 -4.45
N GLN A 301 -8.85 -9.45 -3.27
CA GLN A 301 -9.99 -9.49 -2.37
C GLN A 301 -10.52 -8.06 -2.12
N PRO A 302 -11.75 -7.84 -1.60
CA PRO A 302 -12.23 -6.48 -1.38
C PRO A 302 -11.18 -5.59 -0.72
N ALA A 303 -10.78 -4.54 -1.45
CA ALA A 303 -9.59 -3.76 -1.15
C ALA A 303 -9.83 -2.72 -0.05
N GLY A 304 -8.85 -2.48 0.81
CA GLY A 304 -8.88 -1.44 1.83
C GLY A 304 -8.60 -0.04 1.28
N LEU A 305 -9.29 0.34 0.19
CA LEU A 305 -9.07 1.59 -0.53
C LEU A 305 -10.15 2.66 -0.27
N ALA A 306 -11.22 2.34 0.46
CA ALA A 306 -12.29 3.27 0.80
C ALA A 306 -11.88 4.22 1.95
N THR A 307 -10.75 4.90 1.84
CA THR A 307 -10.15 5.74 2.90
C THR A 307 -10.31 7.24 2.67
N GLY A 308 -10.97 7.67 1.60
CA GLY A 308 -11.15 9.09 1.26
C GLY A 308 -11.81 9.90 2.40
N ALA A 309 -12.71 9.31 3.17
CA ALA A 309 -13.35 9.96 4.32
C ALA A 309 -12.38 10.35 5.46
N LEU A 310 -11.13 9.86 5.44
CA LEU A 310 -10.09 10.28 6.39
C LEU A 310 -9.59 11.71 6.11
N MET A 311 -9.69 12.18 4.86
CA MET A 311 -9.32 13.53 4.45
C MET A 311 -10.48 14.50 4.70
N ALA A 312 -10.19 15.65 5.29
CA ALA A 312 -11.13 16.77 5.42
C ALA A 312 -11.18 17.61 4.13
N GLY A 313 -10.13 17.53 3.33
CA GLY A 313 -10.02 18.15 2.02
C GLY A 313 -8.99 17.40 1.18
N ASP A 314 -9.15 17.47 -0.15
CA ASP A 314 -8.28 16.78 -1.10
C ASP A 314 -8.12 17.64 -2.38
N VAL A 315 -7.21 17.25 -3.24
CA VAL A 315 -6.91 18.01 -4.48
C VAL A 315 -7.92 17.77 -5.59
N GLY A 316 -8.93 16.96 -5.39
CA GLY A 316 -10.00 16.67 -6.36
C GLY A 316 -11.18 15.99 -5.70
N ASP A 317 -12.17 15.65 -6.49
CA ASP A 317 -13.39 15.01 -6.01
C ASP A 317 -13.14 13.63 -5.42
N GLN A 318 -13.79 13.35 -4.30
CA GLN A 318 -13.75 12.03 -3.66
C GLN A 318 -14.23 10.94 -4.64
N ARG A 319 -13.62 9.78 -4.57
CA ARG A 319 -13.99 8.62 -5.37
C ARG A 319 -15.26 7.99 -4.81
N PRO A 320 -16.38 7.94 -5.58
CA PRO A 320 -17.59 7.32 -5.10
C PRO A 320 -17.44 5.80 -4.96
N ILE A 321 -18.13 5.24 -3.98
CA ILE A 321 -18.35 3.80 -3.87
C ILE A 321 -19.73 3.52 -4.44
N VAL A 322 -19.79 2.74 -5.52
CA VAL A 322 -21.02 2.35 -6.20
C VAL A 322 -21.16 0.83 -6.11
N ASP A 323 -22.21 0.36 -5.47
CA ASP A 323 -22.49 -1.07 -5.26
C ASP A 323 -21.26 -1.85 -4.70
N GLY A 324 -20.58 -1.25 -3.72
CA GLY A 324 -19.39 -1.83 -3.10
C GLY A 324 -18.11 -1.79 -3.94
N MET A 325 -18.14 -1.11 -5.06
CA MET A 325 -17.06 -1.02 -6.03
C MET A 325 -16.52 0.41 -6.16
N MET A 326 -15.25 0.54 -6.53
CA MET A 326 -14.60 1.81 -6.86
C MET A 326 -13.99 1.72 -8.26
N ALA A 327 -14.21 2.75 -9.10
CA ALA A 327 -13.70 2.78 -10.48
C ALA A 327 -12.17 2.91 -10.51
N VAL A 328 -11.53 2.14 -11.39
CA VAL A 328 -10.09 2.18 -11.64
C VAL A 328 -9.80 3.21 -12.72
N GLU A 329 -9.81 4.48 -12.34
CA GLU A 329 -9.59 5.59 -13.25
C GLU A 329 -8.62 6.63 -12.64
N PRO A 330 -7.78 7.30 -13.44
CA PRO A 330 -6.93 8.37 -12.96
C PRO A 330 -7.75 9.56 -12.48
N ARG A 331 -7.19 10.39 -11.62
CA ARG A 331 -7.74 11.68 -11.21
C ARG A 331 -6.73 12.78 -11.49
N THR A 332 -7.22 13.87 -12.10
CA THR A 332 -6.45 15.11 -12.27
C THR A 332 -6.80 16.05 -11.12
N PRO A 333 -5.81 16.62 -10.44
CA PRO A 333 -6.06 17.64 -9.42
C PRO A 333 -6.80 18.85 -9.99
N HIS A 334 -7.69 19.44 -9.21
CA HIS A 334 -8.30 20.73 -9.55
C HIS A 334 -7.27 21.86 -9.32
N PRO A 335 -7.07 22.78 -10.26
CA PRO A 335 -6.09 23.86 -10.13
C PRO A 335 -6.30 24.71 -8.86
N ASP A 336 -7.54 25.01 -8.53
CA ASP A 336 -7.88 25.79 -7.33
C ASP A 336 -7.56 25.01 -6.04
N ALA A 337 -7.73 23.69 -6.03
CA ALA A 337 -7.40 22.86 -4.89
C ALA A 337 -5.87 22.71 -4.73
N LEU A 338 -5.12 22.57 -5.83
CA LEU A 338 -3.65 22.62 -5.79
C LEU A 338 -3.15 23.93 -5.19
N ALA A 339 -3.75 25.06 -5.57
CA ALA A 339 -3.41 26.36 -5.01
C ALA A 339 -3.81 26.48 -3.52
N MET A 340 -5.00 26.02 -3.16
CA MET A 340 -5.54 26.06 -1.79
C MET A 340 -4.69 25.23 -0.82
N TYR A 341 -4.27 24.02 -1.22
CA TYR A 341 -3.53 23.08 -0.35
C TYR A 341 -2.02 23.14 -0.58
N ARG A 342 -1.51 24.11 -1.36
CA ARG A 342 -0.07 24.27 -1.56
C ARG A 342 0.64 24.35 -0.21
N ALA A 343 1.67 23.54 -0.04
CA ALA A 343 2.49 23.56 1.16
C ALA A 343 3.23 24.92 1.32
N PRO A 344 3.53 25.37 2.54
CA PRO A 344 4.39 26.53 2.80
C PRO A 344 5.76 26.36 2.13
N GLU A 345 6.40 27.50 1.80
CA GLU A 345 7.65 27.51 1.02
C GLU A 345 8.78 26.71 1.66
N ASP A 346 8.92 26.77 2.97
CA ASP A 346 9.90 25.99 3.73
C ASP A 346 9.66 24.47 3.57
N ARG A 347 8.39 24.04 3.49
CA ARG A 347 8.05 22.66 3.25
C ARG A 347 8.30 22.24 1.80
N VAL A 348 8.01 23.12 0.84
CA VAL A 348 8.34 22.91 -0.57
C VAL A 348 9.85 22.71 -0.75
N LEU A 349 10.68 23.55 -0.12
CA LEU A 349 12.13 23.41 -0.14
C LEU A 349 12.59 22.10 0.52
N TRP A 350 12.02 21.73 1.64
CA TRP A 350 12.32 20.46 2.31
C TRP A 350 12.02 19.25 1.42
N TRP A 351 10.89 19.25 0.70
CA TRP A 351 10.54 18.17 -0.23
C TRP A 351 11.49 18.14 -1.43
N LYS A 352 11.97 19.30 -1.89
CA LYS A 352 13.00 19.36 -2.95
C LYS A 352 14.31 18.72 -2.51
N GLU A 353 14.76 19.04 -1.32
CA GLU A 353 15.99 18.45 -0.73
C GLU A 353 15.80 16.95 -0.51
N ARG A 354 14.65 16.53 -0.05
CA ARG A 354 14.28 15.13 0.11
C ARG A 354 14.31 14.40 -1.23
N LEU A 355 13.70 14.94 -2.27
CA LEU A 355 13.73 14.36 -3.60
C LEU A 355 15.20 14.17 -4.09
N ALA A 356 16.05 15.18 -3.91
CA ALA A 356 17.45 15.11 -4.30
C ALA A 356 18.24 14.08 -3.47
N ALA A 357 17.88 13.85 -2.21
CA ALA A 357 18.51 12.84 -1.37
C ALA A 357 18.09 11.42 -1.79
N GLU A 358 16.78 11.21 -1.99
CA GLU A 358 16.21 9.93 -2.40
C GLU A 358 16.67 9.52 -3.81
N TRP A 359 16.94 10.51 -4.69
CA TRP A 359 17.41 10.27 -6.07
C TRP A 359 18.75 9.52 -6.15
N LYS A 360 19.46 9.44 -5.06
CA LYS A 360 20.78 8.77 -4.96
C LYS A 360 20.69 7.31 -4.51
N HIS A 361 19.53 6.87 -4.08
CA HIS A 361 19.26 5.52 -3.56
C HIS A 361 18.53 4.65 -4.56
#